data_b93affeb12f9308c3d088a0e3f705b73
#
_entry.id   b93affeb12f9308c3d088a0e3f705b73
#
_cell.length_a   1.000
_cell.length_b   1.000
_cell.length_c   1.000
_cell.angle_alpha   90.00
_cell.angle_beta   90.00
_cell.angle_gamma   90.00
#
_symmetry.space_group_name_H-M   'P 1'
#
loop_
_entity.id
_entity.type
_entity.pdbx_description
1 polymer ?
#
loop_
_entity_poly.entity_id
_entity_poly.type
_entity_poly.pdbx_seq_one_letter_code
_entity_poly.pdbx_strand_id
1 'polypeptide(L)'
;MSLRYTPTQEEMKKRIARFNEIVPVKKVHLEEKGIPPDVLEMIMAKVTRNVMSPGPLPGQLSPRPAVEGGDSGVFRLGLATCPPGQGPGLHVHYRTHETFMALTGRWEIQWGDHGEESVMLEHLDLIAMPPRVTRRFINRSNEDAHLMVIIQGEREEFDDVDRVPQTAKAIAEKYGQGMVDKLQSLGWKFTIGIEKENA
;
A
#
# COMPACT_ATOMS: atom_id res chain seq x y z
N MET A 1 18.00 5.65 38.77
CA MET A 1 16.81 5.14 38.07
C MET A 1 17.18 3.86 37.35
N SER A 2 16.37 2.82 37.46
CA SER A 2 16.60 1.59 36.70
C SER A 2 16.42 1.89 35.19
N LEU A 3 17.38 1.46 34.35
CA LEU A 3 17.28 1.53 32.89
C LEU A 3 16.34 0.46 32.31
N ARG A 4 15.76 -0.37 33.17
CA ARG A 4 14.86 -1.47 32.80
C ARG A 4 13.53 -1.25 33.50
N TYR A 5 12.45 -1.54 32.80
CA TYR A 5 11.12 -1.67 33.38
C TYR A 5 10.45 -2.93 32.83
N THR A 6 9.53 -3.48 33.63
CA THR A 6 8.72 -4.63 33.22
C THR A 6 7.30 -4.14 32.98
N PRO A 7 6.86 -4.11 31.72
CA PRO A 7 5.48 -3.69 31.42
C PRO A 7 4.48 -4.71 31.96
N THR A 8 3.32 -4.25 32.30
CA THR A 8 2.19 -5.10 32.68
C THR A 8 1.64 -5.86 31.46
N GLN A 9 0.84 -6.89 31.70
CA GLN A 9 0.14 -7.60 30.62
C GLN A 9 -0.79 -6.66 29.84
N GLU A 10 -1.46 -5.74 30.50
CA GLU A 10 -2.36 -4.77 29.86
C GLU A 10 -1.60 -3.80 28.96
N GLU A 11 -0.43 -3.32 29.37
CA GLU A 11 0.42 -2.50 28.53
C GLU A 11 0.93 -3.29 27.31
N MET A 12 1.26 -4.55 27.49
CA MET A 12 1.72 -5.40 26.37
C MET A 12 0.61 -5.79 25.41
N LYS A 13 -0.64 -5.95 25.86
CA LYS A 13 -1.79 -6.22 24.96
C LYS A 13 -1.94 -5.16 23.87
N LYS A 14 -1.70 -3.90 24.18
CA LYS A 14 -1.76 -2.79 23.23
C LYS A 14 -0.68 -2.82 22.15
N ARG A 15 0.33 -3.66 22.35
CA ARG A 15 1.47 -3.85 21.43
C ARG A 15 1.39 -5.14 20.62
N ILE A 16 0.26 -5.84 20.67
CA ILE A 16 0.02 -7.09 19.96
C ILE A 16 -0.99 -6.82 18.83
N ALA A 17 -0.61 -7.15 17.62
CA ALA A 17 -1.52 -7.21 16.49
C ALA A 17 -1.94 -8.67 16.26
N ARG A 18 -3.24 -8.95 16.36
CA ARG A 18 -3.80 -10.25 16.01
C ARG A 18 -4.52 -10.13 14.67
N PHE A 19 -4.09 -10.87 13.68
CA PHE A 19 -4.55 -10.72 12.29
C PHE A 19 -6.08 -10.61 12.17
N ASN A 20 -6.82 -11.48 12.86
CA ASN A 20 -8.28 -11.50 12.81
C ASN A 20 -8.96 -10.33 13.54
N GLU A 21 -8.21 -9.58 14.36
CA GLU A 21 -8.70 -8.42 15.11
C GLU A 21 -8.31 -7.10 14.45
N ILE A 22 -7.37 -7.11 13.47
CA ILE A 22 -6.95 -5.89 12.78
C ILE A 22 -8.08 -5.44 11.85
N VAL A 23 -8.63 -4.28 12.14
CA VAL A 23 -9.67 -3.67 11.32
C VAL A 23 -9.08 -3.30 9.96
N PRO A 24 -9.66 -3.77 8.84
CA PRO A 24 -9.24 -3.34 7.52
C PRO A 24 -9.37 -1.82 7.34
N VAL A 25 -8.47 -1.25 6.57
CA VAL A 25 -8.60 0.16 6.16
C VAL A 25 -9.93 0.32 5.43
N LYS A 26 -10.84 1.08 6.04
CA LYS A 26 -12.15 1.33 5.43
C LYS A 26 -11.98 2.30 4.27
N LYS A 27 -12.34 1.84 3.09
CA LYS A 27 -12.43 2.67 1.89
C LYS A 27 -13.76 3.45 1.81
N VAL A 28 -14.60 3.31 2.85
CA VAL A 28 -15.97 3.86 2.93
C VAL A 28 -16.03 5.36 2.64
N HIS A 29 -15.06 6.14 3.13
CA HIS A 29 -15.05 7.57 2.84
C HIS A 29 -14.80 7.89 1.36
N LEU A 30 -14.10 7.01 0.62
CA LEU A 30 -13.94 7.15 -0.82
C LEU A 30 -15.25 6.77 -1.53
N GLU A 31 -15.93 5.74 -1.04
CA GLU A 31 -17.26 5.38 -1.49
C GLU A 31 -18.28 6.51 -1.22
N GLU A 32 -18.25 7.12 -0.04
CA GLU A 32 -19.04 8.30 0.30
C GLU A 32 -18.75 9.49 -0.64
N LYS A 33 -17.54 9.59 -1.16
CA LYS A 33 -17.18 10.54 -2.22
C LYS A 33 -17.57 10.05 -3.62
N GLY A 34 -18.26 8.92 -3.73
CA GLY A 34 -18.71 8.34 -5.00
C GLY A 34 -17.58 7.73 -5.83
N ILE A 35 -16.58 7.15 -5.18
CA ILE A 35 -15.55 6.30 -5.80
C ILE A 35 -15.97 4.84 -5.63
N PRO A 36 -16.32 4.12 -6.70
CA PRO A 36 -16.70 2.72 -6.61
C PRO A 36 -15.58 1.83 -6.07
N PRO A 37 -15.89 0.75 -5.31
CA PRO A 37 -14.88 -0.15 -4.77
C PRO A 37 -13.95 -0.76 -5.81
N ASP A 38 -14.46 -1.11 -6.97
CA ASP A 38 -13.68 -1.72 -8.05
C ASP A 38 -12.73 -0.72 -8.75
N VAL A 39 -13.02 0.58 -8.72
CA VAL A 39 -12.02 1.62 -9.10
C VAL A 39 -10.84 1.57 -8.13
N LEU A 40 -11.11 1.42 -6.84
CA LEU A 40 -10.04 1.32 -5.83
C LEU A 40 -9.21 0.04 -6.00
N GLU A 41 -9.83 -1.06 -6.43
CA GLU A 41 -9.14 -2.32 -6.72
C GLU A 41 -8.22 -2.24 -7.94
N MET A 42 -8.40 -1.28 -8.84
CA MET A 42 -7.47 -1.00 -9.95
C MET A 42 -6.19 -0.28 -9.49
N ILE A 43 -6.22 0.37 -8.35
CA ILE A 43 -5.14 1.24 -7.87
C ILE A 43 -4.49 0.80 -6.55
N MET A 44 -5.10 -0.14 -5.84
CA MET A 44 -4.58 -0.65 -4.56
C MET A 44 -5.04 -2.09 -4.32
N ALA A 45 -4.43 -2.76 -3.34
CA ALA A 45 -4.87 -4.08 -2.89
C ALA A 45 -6.33 -4.06 -2.44
N LYS A 46 -7.07 -5.14 -2.67
CA LYS A 46 -8.48 -5.25 -2.29
C LYS A 46 -8.70 -4.99 -0.80
N VAL A 47 -7.90 -5.61 0.05
CA VAL A 47 -7.94 -5.35 1.50
C VAL A 47 -6.56 -4.96 1.98
N THR A 48 -6.49 -3.86 2.71
CA THR A 48 -5.28 -3.41 3.40
C THR A 48 -5.53 -3.31 4.90
N ARG A 49 -4.54 -3.66 5.70
CA ARG A 49 -4.56 -3.54 7.17
C ARG A 49 -3.33 -2.78 7.62
N ASN A 50 -3.51 -1.76 8.46
CA ASN A 50 -2.41 -1.03 9.06
C ASN A 50 -2.02 -1.71 10.37
N VAL A 51 -0.82 -2.30 10.43
CA VAL A 51 -0.31 -2.99 11.61
C VAL A 51 0.47 -2.04 12.50
N MET A 52 1.45 -1.34 11.94
CA MET A 52 2.28 -0.34 12.60
C MET A 52 2.47 0.86 11.69
N SER A 53 2.43 2.05 12.26
CA SER A 53 2.78 3.29 11.54
C SER A 53 3.14 4.40 12.53
N PRO A 54 3.85 5.44 12.11
CA PRO A 54 4.17 6.60 12.95
C PRO A 54 2.95 7.52 13.18
N GLY A 55 1.80 6.94 13.50
CA GLY A 55 0.54 7.65 13.72
C GLY A 55 -0.25 7.93 12.44
N PRO A 56 -1.33 8.71 12.52
CA PRO A 56 -2.12 9.07 11.35
C PRO A 56 -1.28 9.93 10.41
N LEU A 57 -1.22 9.52 9.14
CA LEU A 57 -0.53 10.27 8.10
C LEU A 57 -1.47 11.35 7.53
N PRO A 58 -0.95 12.54 7.21
CA PRO A 58 -1.75 13.60 6.57
C PRO A 58 -2.44 13.08 5.30
N GLY A 59 -3.74 13.30 5.18
CA GLY A 59 -4.53 12.89 4.01
C GLY A 59 -4.79 11.39 3.90
N GLN A 60 -4.25 10.57 4.79
CA GLN A 60 -4.53 9.13 4.82
C GLN A 60 -5.65 8.78 5.79
N LEU A 61 -6.58 8.01 5.27
CA LEU A 61 -7.73 7.48 6.01
C LEU A 61 -7.44 6.11 6.61
N SER A 62 -6.22 5.99 7.10
CA SER A 62 -5.83 4.79 7.81
C SER A 62 -6.48 4.78 9.18
N PRO A 63 -7.17 3.70 9.58
CA PRO A 63 -7.53 3.52 10.97
C PRO A 63 -6.26 3.58 11.83
N ARG A 64 -6.44 3.80 13.13
CA ARG A 64 -5.31 3.68 14.06
C ARG A 64 -4.55 2.38 13.80
N PRO A 65 -3.21 2.38 13.86
CA PRO A 65 -2.45 1.15 13.74
C PRO A 65 -2.88 0.17 14.84
N ALA A 66 -2.82 -1.12 14.53
CA ALA A 66 -3.19 -2.18 15.47
C ALA A 66 -2.25 -2.26 16.68
N VAL A 67 -1.00 -1.81 16.50
CA VAL A 67 0.02 -1.78 17.55
C VAL A 67 0.27 -0.35 17.98
N GLU A 68 0.10 -0.07 19.28
CA GLU A 68 0.50 1.21 19.87
C GLU A 68 2.02 1.27 20.07
N GLY A 69 2.61 2.47 19.93
CA GLY A 69 4.04 2.72 20.13
C GLY A 69 4.93 2.39 18.94
N GLY A 70 4.34 2.24 17.74
CA GLY A 70 5.07 2.23 16.47
C GLY A 70 5.31 3.63 15.88
N ASP A 71 4.93 4.65 16.61
CA ASP A 71 4.94 6.06 16.21
C ASP A 71 6.33 6.72 16.27
N SER A 72 7.29 6.08 16.93
CA SER A 72 8.68 6.54 16.96
C SER A 72 9.53 6.08 15.76
N GLY A 73 8.94 5.27 14.87
CA GLY A 73 9.66 4.66 13.76
C GLY A 73 9.56 5.42 12.45
N VAL A 74 10.52 5.17 11.60
CA VAL A 74 10.60 5.65 10.21
C VAL A 74 10.07 4.60 9.24
N PHE A 75 9.17 3.73 9.67
CA PHE A 75 8.56 2.71 8.82
C PHE A 75 7.09 2.52 9.11
N ARG A 76 6.38 2.06 8.09
CA ARG A 76 5.00 1.61 8.16
C ARG A 76 4.95 0.14 7.79
N LEU A 77 4.27 -0.67 8.59
CA LEU A 77 4.00 -2.06 8.32
C LEU A 77 2.51 -2.25 8.08
N GLY A 78 2.18 -2.77 6.91
CA GLY A 78 0.83 -3.11 6.50
C GLY A 78 0.74 -4.56 6.03
N LEU A 79 -0.50 -5.04 5.92
CA LEU A 79 -0.83 -6.31 5.28
C LEU A 79 -1.77 -6.04 4.11
N ALA A 80 -1.39 -6.51 2.93
CA ALA A 80 -2.24 -6.55 1.74
C ALA A 80 -2.85 -7.94 1.62
N THR A 81 -4.15 -8.00 1.31
CA THR A 81 -4.83 -9.25 0.95
C THR A 81 -5.45 -9.05 -0.42
N CYS A 82 -5.13 -9.95 -1.34
CA CYS A 82 -5.65 -9.93 -2.71
C CYS A 82 -6.20 -11.29 -3.11
N PRO A 83 -7.33 -11.34 -3.81
CA PRO A 83 -7.78 -12.56 -4.48
C PRO A 83 -6.87 -12.93 -5.66
N PRO A 84 -7.04 -14.11 -6.26
CA PRO A 84 -6.30 -14.54 -7.43
C PRO A 84 -6.28 -13.52 -8.56
N GLY A 85 -5.11 -13.23 -9.11
CA GLY A 85 -4.90 -12.29 -10.21
C GLY A 85 -4.98 -10.80 -9.86
N GLN A 86 -5.31 -10.44 -8.61
CA GLN A 86 -5.44 -9.05 -8.19
C GLN A 86 -4.16 -8.55 -7.51
N GLY A 87 -3.92 -7.25 -7.66
CA GLY A 87 -2.89 -6.44 -7.02
C GLY A 87 -3.07 -5.00 -7.42
N PRO A 88 -2.32 -4.06 -6.85
CA PRO A 88 -2.34 -2.67 -7.27
C PRO A 88 -1.88 -2.51 -8.72
N GLY A 89 -2.28 -1.41 -9.37
CA GLY A 89 -1.68 -0.97 -10.62
C GLY A 89 -0.19 -0.61 -10.44
N LEU A 90 0.54 -0.52 -11.56
CA LEU A 90 1.93 -0.04 -11.56
C LEU A 90 2.01 1.35 -10.93
N HIS A 91 2.93 1.50 -9.98
CA HIS A 91 3.14 2.73 -9.24
C HIS A 91 4.61 2.88 -8.82
N VAL A 92 5.00 4.08 -8.48
CA VAL A 92 6.33 4.41 -7.99
C VAL A 92 6.23 5.07 -6.62
N HIS A 93 7.20 4.84 -5.77
CA HIS A 93 7.53 5.65 -4.62
C HIS A 93 8.82 6.41 -4.93
N TYR A 94 8.77 7.74 -4.88
CA TYR A 94 9.93 8.55 -5.29
C TYR A 94 11.01 8.65 -4.22
N ARG A 95 10.66 8.52 -2.95
CA ARG A 95 11.55 8.73 -1.80
C ARG A 95 11.62 7.52 -0.87
N THR A 96 10.48 6.86 -0.65
CA THR A 96 10.39 5.75 0.29
C THR A 96 10.81 4.43 -0.33
N HIS A 97 11.44 3.58 0.47
CA HIS A 97 11.68 2.17 0.14
C HIS A 97 10.45 1.35 0.45
N GLU A 98 10.17 0.35 -0.38
CA GLU A 98 9.07 -0.56 -0.14
C GLU A 98 9.58 -2.01 -0.17
N THR A 99 9.21 -2.78 0.84
CA THR A 99 9.63 -4.19 0.97
C THR A 99 8.40 -5.06 1.01
N PHE A 100 8.41 -6.13 0.23
CA PHE A 100 7.35 -7.13 0.18
C PHE A 100 7.84 -8.46 0.73
N MET A 101 7.02 -9.12 1.56
CA MET A 101 7.24 -10.49 1.99
C MET A 101 5.96 -11.31 1.79
N ALA A 102 6.06 -12.42 1.08
CA ALA A 102 4.95 -13.33 0.86
C ALA A 102 4.63 -14.10 2.14
N LEU A 103 3.56 -13.73 2.84
CA LEU A 103 3.14 -14.44 4.06
C LEU A 103 2.35 -15.70 3.76
N THR A 104 1.56 -15.68 2.69
CA THR A 104 0.85 -16.86 2.14
C THR A 104 0.78 -16.76 0.62
N GLY A 105 0.60 -17.90 -0.03
CA GLY A 105 0.43 -17.97 -1.47
C GLY A 105 1.71 -17.67 -2.25
N ARG A 106 1.53 -17.35 -3.52
CA ARG A 106 2.58 -17.02 -4.49
C ARG A 106 2.34 -15.64 -5.05
N TRP A 107 3.38 -14.84 -5.14
CA TRP A 107 3.27 -13.46 -5.58
C TRP A 107 4.22 -13.17 -6.72
N GLU A 108 3.70 -12.63 -7.80
CA GLU A 108 4.51 -12.04 -8.85
C GLU A 108 4.76 -10.58 -8.51
N ILE A 109 6.03 -10.22 -8.38
CA ILE A 109 6.45 -8.83 -8.26
C ILE A 109 6.94 -8.39 -9.63
N GLN A 110 6.32 -7.36 -10.17
CA GLN A 110 6.69 -6.79 -11.46
C GLN A 110 7.31 -5.41 -11.26
N TRP A 111 8.32 -5.06 -12.07
CA TRP A 111 8.94 -3.74 -12.10
C TRP A 111 9.35 -3.33 -13.52
N GLY A 112 9.77 -2.06 -13.65
CA GLY A 112 10.01 -1.40 -14.92
C GLY A 112 8.82 -0.52 -15.32
N ASP A 113 9.02 0.35 -16.31
CA ASP A 113 8.02 1.36 -16.69
C ASP A 113 6.70 0.75 -17.18
N HIS A 114 6.78 -0.45 -17.73
CA HIS A 114 5.63 -1.21 -18.21
C HIS A 114 5.39 -2.52 -17.42
N GLY A 115 6.18 -2.77 -16.36
CA GLY A 115 6.15 -4.03 -15.62
C GLY A 115 6.74 -5.20 -16.41
N GLU A 116 7.74 -4.92 -17.22
CA GLU A 116 8.37 -5.85 -18.17
C GLU A 116 9.26 -6.88 -17.49
N GLU A 117 9.77 -6.57 -16.32
CA GLU A 117 10.56 -7.48 -15.51
C GLU A 117 9.72 -8.06 -14.37
N SER A 118 9.99 -9.30 -13.99
CA SER A 118 9.27 -9.92 -12.87
C SER A 118 10.05 -11.00 -12.14
N VAL A 119 9.61 -11.28 -10.92
CA VAL A 119 10.05 -12.42 -10.12
C VAL A 119 8.87 -13.01 -9.36
N MET A 120 8.89 -14.32 -9.15
CA MET A 120 7.95 -14.99 -8.26
C MET A 120 8.52 -15.06 -6.85
N LEU A 121 7.71 -14.64 -5.86
CA LEU A 121 7.96 -14.90 -4.45
C LEU A 121 7.10 -16.06 -4.00
N GLU A 122 7.74 -17.04 -3.41
CA GLU A 122 7.11 -18.15 -2.68
C GLU A 122 6.93 -17.78 -1.20
N HIS A 123 6.28 -18.63 -0.43
CA HIS A 123 6.03 -18.40 1.00
C HIS A 123 7.32 -18.03 1.77
N LEU A 124 7.28 -16.91 2.45
CA LEU A 124 8.36 -16.27 3.23
C LEU A 124 9.50 -15.66 2.40
N ASP A 125 9.45 -15.71 1.08
CA ASP A 125 10.38 -14.93 0.27
C ASP A 125 10.14 -13.43 0.44
N LEU A 126 11.23 -12.67 0.32
CA LEU A 126 11.21 -11.21 0.50
C LEU A 126 11.96 -10.53 -0.64
N ILE A 127 11.42 -9.38 -1.07
CA ILE A 127 12.10 -8.46 -2.00
C ILE A 127 12.02 -7.02 -1.46
N ALA A 128 13.12 -6.28 -1.55
CA ALA A 128 13.17 -4.85 -1.25
C ALA A 128 13.22 -4.05 -2.55
N MET A 129 12.25 -3.17 -2.73
CA MET A 129 12.13 -2.29 -3.89
C MET A 129 12.71 -0.92 -3.55
N PRO A 130 13.76 -0.46 -4.26
CA PRO A 130 14.30 0.87 -4.01
C PRO A 130 13.34 1.97 -4.48
N PRO A 131 13.52 3.22 -4.02
CA PRO A 131 12.81 4.37 -4.57
C PRO A 131 13.03 4.51 -6.08
N ARG A 132 12.08 5.16 -6.75
CA ARG A 132 12.10 5.48 -8.19
C ARG A 132 12.01 4.29 -9.13
N VAL A 133 11.76 3.09 -8.63
CA VAL A 133 11.42 1.93 -9.44
C VAL A 133 9.91 1.80 -9.52
N THR A 134 9.35 1.80 -10.71
CA THR A 134 7.93 1.49 -10.94
C THR A 134 7.72 0.01 -10.68
N ARG A 135 6.71 -0.34 -9.88
CA ARG A 135 6.46 -1.73 -9.45
C ARG A 135 5.00 -1.98 -9.15
N ARG A 136 4.66 -3.26 -9.10
CA ARG A 136 3.41 -3.79 -8.53
C ARG A 136 3.61 -5.21 -8.04
N PHE A 137 2.64 -5.72 -7.27
CA PHE A 137 2.54 -7.14 -6.91
C PHE A 137 1.21 -7.70 -7.39
N ILE A 138 1.17 -8.99 -7.71
CA ILE A 138 -0.03 -9.71 -8.16
C ILE A 138 -0.07 -11.05 -7.44
N ASN A 139 -1.22 -11.38 -6.83
CA ASN A 139 -1.44 -12.72 -6.29
C ASN A 139 -1.57 -13.72 -7.43
N ARG A 140 -0.66 -14.69 -7.51
CA ARG A 140 -0.64 -15.78 -8.50
C ARG A 140 -1.08 -17.12 -7.92
N SER A 141 -1.62 -17.12 -6.70
CA SER A 141 -2.28 -18.27 -6.12
C SER A 141 -3.70 -18.45 -6.68
N ASN A 142 -4.34 -19.54 -6.33
CA ASN A 142 -5.74 -19.84 -6.66
C ASN A 142 -6.71 -19.46 -5.51
N GLU A 143 -6.23 -18.82 -4.46
CA GLU A 143 -6.98 -18.39 -3.29
C GLU A 143 -6.51 -16.99 -2.83
N ASP A 144 -7.24 -16.40 -1.89
CA ASP A 144 -6.84 -15.15 -1.26
C ASP A 144 -5.49 -15.33 -0.56
N ALA A 145 -4.55 -14.43 -0.84
CA ALA A 145 -3.22 -14.48 -0.27
C ALA A 145 -2.84 -13.18 0.45
N HIS A 146 -1.89 -13.29 1.37
CA HIS A 146 -1.43 -12.20 2.23
C HIS A 146 0.02 -11.83 1.94
N LEU A 147 0.24 -10.55 1.71
CA LEU A 147 1.56 -9.96 1.51
C LEU A 147 1.83 -8.96 2.64
N MET A 148 2.98 -9.06 3.27
CA MET A 148 3.46 -8.01 4.17
C MET A 148 4.10 -6.90 3.34
N VAL A 149 3.75 -5.67 3.66
CA VAL A 149 4.27 -4.46 3.02
C VAL A 149 4.91 -3.58 4.09
N ILE A 150 6.20 -3.30 3.93
CA ILE A 150 6.93 -2.36 4.78
C ILE A 150 7.33 -1.18 3.91
N ILE A 151 6.97 0.03 4.34
CA ILE A 151 7.40 1.27 3.71
C ILE A 151 8.32 1.99 4.70
N GLN A 152 9.53 2.33 4.25
CA GLN A 152 10.58 2.97 5.04
C GLN A 152 10.93 4.33 4.45
N GLY A 153 10.98 5.35 5.30
CA GLY A 153 11.30 6.72 4.94
C GLY A 153 10.87 7.67 6.04
N GLU A 154 11.16 8.95 5.91
CA GLU A 154 10.69 9.95 6.85
C GLU A 154 9.17 10.10 6.74
N ARG A 155 8.52 10.50 7.84
CA ARG A 155 7.06 10.59 7.92
C ARG A 155 6.45 11.47 6.82
N GLU A 156 7.12 12.56 6.50
CA GLU A 156 6.73 13.54 5.50
C GLU A 156 6.86 13.00 4.07
N GLU A 157 7.54 11.87 3.90
CA GLU A 157 7.80 11.24 2.61
C GLU A 157 6.76 10.18 2.23
N PHE A 158 5.88 9.77 3.15
CA PHE A 158 4.91 8.69 2.89
C PHE A 158 3.80 9.05 1.87
N ASP A 159 3.70 10.31 1.42
CA ASP A 159 2.81 10.75 0.35
C ASP A 159 3.57 10.94 -0.98
N ASP A 160 4.40 9.98 -1.34
CA ASP A 160 5.29 10.04 -2.50
C ASP A 160 4.86 9.14 -3.67
N VAL A 161 3.65 8.60 -3.61
CA VAL A 161 3.16 7.61 -4.59
C VAL A 161 2.62 8.27 -5.84
N ASP A 162 3.08 7.79 -7.00
CA ASP A 162 2.52 8.13 -8.30
C ASP A 162 2.22 6.85 -9.10
N ARG A 163 1.41 6.93 -10.14
CA ARG A 163 0.93 5.81 -10.94
C ARG A 163 1.15 6.05 -12.41
N VAL A 164 1.20 4.96 -13.16
CA VAL A 164 1.29 5.05 -14.63
C VAL A 164 0.00 5.62 -15.24
N PRO A 165 0.09 6.43 -16.31
CA PRO A 165 -1.09 6.99 -16.99
C PRO A 165 -2.06 5.93 -17.52
N GLN A 166 -1.56 4.73 -17.83
CA GLN A 166 -2.37 3.61 -18.27
C GLN A 166 -3.44 3.21 -17.26
N THR A 167 -3.16 3.37 -15.95
CA THR A 167 -4.16 3.15 -14.89
C THR A 167 -5.31 4.16 -15.01
N ALA A 168 -5.00 5.44 -15.21
CA ALA A 168 -6.02 6.46 -15.42
C ALA A 168 -6.82 6.19 -16.69
N LYS A 169 -6.15 5.80 -17.79
CA LYS A 169 -6.81 5.44 -19.05
C LYS A 169 -7.80 4.30 -18.85
N ALA A 170 -7.39 3.21 -18.20
CA ALA A 170 -8.28 2.08 -17.91
C ALA A 170 -9.49 2.47 -17.04
N ILE A 171 -9.29 3.38 -16.08
CA ILE A 171 -10.39 3.94 -15.27
C ILE A 171 -11.31 4.79 -16.15
N ALA A 172 -10.76 5.65 -17.00
CA ALA A 172 -11.54 6.50 -17.90
C ALA A 172 -12.37 5.69 -18.90
N GLU A 173 -11.82 4.61 -19.45
CA GLU A 173 -12.52 3.71 -20.37
C GLU A 173 -13.72 3.03 -19.71
N LYS A 174 -13.62 2.68 -18.44
CA LYS A 174 -14.68 1.95 -17.72
C LYS A 174 -15.69 2.88 -17.05
N TYR A 175 -15.25 4.03 -16.54
CA TYR A 175 -16.06 4.92 -15.68
C TYR A 175 -16.18 6.37 -16.18
N GLY A 176 -15.53 6.67 -17.30
CA GLY A 176 -15.49 8.03 -17.86
C GLY A 176 -14.37 8.90 -17.26
N GLN A 177 -13.97 9.94 -18.01
CA GLN A 177 -12.89 10.86 -17.61
C GLN A 177 -13.18 11.55 -16.27
N GLY A 178 -14.45 11.89 -15.98
CA GLY A 178 -14.84 12.52 -14.72
C GLY A 178 -14.46 11.72 -13.46
N MET A 179 -14.29 10.38 -13.56
CA MET A 179 -13.79 9.57 -12.46
C MET A 179 -12.31 9.81 -12.21
N VAL A 180 -11.52 9.93 -13.27
CA VAL A 180 -10.09 10.26 -13.18
C VAL A 180 -9.89 11.65 -12.58
N ASP A 181 -10.64 12.65 -13.08
CA ASP A 181 -10.58 14.04 -12.58
C ASP A 181 -10.91 14.09 -11.08
N LYS A 182 -11.89 13.30 -10.67
CA LYS A 182 -12.30 13.17 -9.28
C LYS A 182 -11.18 12.55 -8.41
N LEU A 183 -10.55 11.50 -8.88
CA LEU A 183 -9.40 10.89 -8.18
C LEU A 183 -8.25 11.90 -8.05
N GLN A 184 -7.94 12.62 -9.11
CA GLN A 184 -6.90 13.64 -9.10
C GLN A 184 -7.22 14.79 -8.12
N SER A 185 -8.48 15.22 -8.05
CA SER A 185 -8.92 16.22 -7.06
C SER A 185 -8.76 15.75 -5.61
N LEU A 186 -8.68 14.43 -5.39
CA LEU A 186 -8.42 13.79 -4.10
C LEU A 186 -6.92 13.52 -3.85
N GLY A 187 -6.04 14.01 -4.74
CA GLY A 187 -4.59 13.89 -4.59
C GLY A 187 -3.97 12.66 -5.26
N TRP A 188 -4.73 11.86 -5.99
CA TRP A 188 -4.17 10.73 -6.74
C TRP A 188 -3.40 11.24 -7.97
N LYS A 189 -2.18 10.73 -8.17
CA LYS A 189 -1.28 11.11 -9.27
C LYS A 189 -1.21 9.96 -10.28
N PHE A 190 -1.18 10.31 -11.58
CA PHE A 190 -1.06 9.37 -12.70
C PHE A 190 -0.11 9.95 -13.73
N THR A 191 1.10 10.34 -13.28
CA THR A 191 2.03 11.16 -14.08
C THR A 191 3.39 10.51 -14.36
N ILE A 192 3.55 9.21 -14.02
CA ILE A 192 4.79 8.47 -14.32
C ILE A 192 5.05 8.51 -15.83
N GLY A 193 6.27 8.91 -16.24
CA GLY A 193 6.69 8.96 -17.63
C GLY A 193 6.10 10.13 -18.43
N ILE A 194 5.29 10.99 -17.82
CA ILE A 194 4.93 12.26 -18.43
C ILE A 194 6.06 13.22 -18.09
N GLU A 195 6.94 13.47 -19.04
CA GLU A 195 7.94 14.51 -18.92
C GLU A 195 7.20 15.83 -18.65
N LYS A 196 7.59 16.53 -17.60
CA LYS A 196 7.17 17.93 -17.45
C LYS A 196 7.82 18.69 -18.61
N GLU A 197 7.09 18.91 -19.67
CA GLU A 197 7.45 19.92 -20.64
C GLU A 197 7.57 21.24 -19.87
N ASN A 198 8.82 21.61 -19.60
CA ASN A 198 9.31 22.91 -19.20
C ASN A 198 8.55 23.65 -18.09
N ALA A 199 9.15 23.63 -16.91
CA ALA A 199 9.06 24.77 -15.99
C ALA A 199 10.39 25.53 -16.03
#